data_fd7f3d6024a87f24a221e47ba1d0c061
#
_entry.id   fd7f3d6024a87f24a221e47ba1d0c061
#
_cell.length_a   1.000
_cell.length_b   1.000
_cell.length_c   1.000
_cell.angle_alpha   90.00
_cell.angle_beta   90.00
_cell.angle_gamma   90.00
#
_symmetry.space_group_name_H-M   'P 1'
#
loop_
_entity.id
_entity.type
_entity.pdbx_description
1 polymer ?
#
loop_
_entity_poly.entity_id
_entity_poly.type
_entity_poly.pdbx_seq_one_letter_code
_entity_poly.pdbx_strand_id
1 'polypeptide(L)'
;MVVNVCPAAITSAPPESVWCVLTAFERFGEWQGAEFISADPPGPVKPGQIIYLSARSLGRRWPVWIEIIAVDPQDRWIDLRVHVPFGVVNHERVTLAETKEGGTLVRFN
;
A
#
# COMPACT_ATOMS: atom_id res chain seq x y z
N MET A 1 19.35 -10.49 4.43
CA MET A 1 19.75 -9.08 4.38
C MET A 1 18.53 -8.22 4.68
N VAL A 2 18.62 -7.40 5.68
CA VAL A 2 17.55 -6.45 6.01
C VAL A 2 17.89 -5.11 5.36
N VAL A 3 17.06 -4.68 4.44
CA VAL A 3 17.19 -3.35 3.84
C VAL A 3 16.09 -2.49 4.44
N ASN A 4 16.48 -1.57 5.31
CA ASN A 4 15.55 -0.59 5.84
C ASN A 4 15.49 0.60 4.89
N VAL A 5 14.44 0.62 4.07
CA VAL A 5 14.16 1.75 3.21
C VAL A 5 12.92 2.42 3.77
N CYS A 6 13.05 3.69 4.11
CA CYS A 6 11.92 4.50 4.58
C CYS A 6 11.60 5.53 3.50
N PRO A 7 11.03 5.11 2.36
CA PRO A 7 10.72 6.08 1.30
C PRO A 7 9.67 7.06 1.77
N ALA A 8 9.83 8.30 1.34
CA ALA A 8 8.88 9.37 1.61
C ALA A 8 8.65 10.14 0.33
N ALA A 9 7.43 10.62 0.15
CA ALA A 9 7.06 11.42 -1.01
C ALA A 9 6.16 12.57 -0.56
N ILE A 10 6.29 13.70 -1.23
CA ILE A 10 5.44 14.88 -0.98
C ILE A 10 4.63 15.14 -2.24
N THR A 11 3.34 15.36 -2.06
CA THR A 11 2.44 15.73 -3.14
C THR A 11 1.63 16.96 -2.75
N SER A 12 1.18 17.73 -3.74
CA SER A 12 0.30 18.87 -3.51
C SER A 12 -1.15 18.46 -3.23
N ALA A 13 -1.50 17.20 -3.45
CA ALA A 13 -2.84 16.70 -3.20
C ALA A 13 -3.14 16.65 -1.70
N PRO A 14 -4.36 16.98 -1.27
CA PRO A 14 -4.72 16.92 0.14
C PRO A 14 -4.76 15.47 0.66
N PRO A 15 -4.60 15.25 1.97
CA PRO A 15 -4.54 13.90 2.53
C PRO A 15 -5.75 13.03 2.19
N GLU A 16 -6.93 13.58 2.10
CA GLU A 16 -8.13 12.80 1.72
C GLU A 16 -8.02 12.20 0.33
N SER A 17 -7.53 13.00 -0.63
CA SER A 17 -7.34 12.53 -2.00
C SER A 17 -6.28 11.43 -2.08
N VAL A 18 -5.19 11.61 -1.36
CA VAL A 18 -4.11 10.60 -1.30
C VAL A 18 -4.62 9.33 -0.64
N TRP A 19 -5.39 9.45 0.43
CA TRP A 19 -5.98 8.31 1.12
C TRP A 19 -6.88 7.49 0.19
N CYS A 20 -7.73 8.17 -0.59
CA CYS A 20 -8.59 7.50 -1.55
C CYS A 20 -7.82 6.71 -2.59
N VAL A 21 -6.70 7.25 -3.08
CA VAL A 21 -5.85 6.54 -4.05
C VAL A 21 -5.15 5.34 -3.39
N LEU A 22 -4.60 5.53 -2.20
CA LEU A 22 -3.85 4.47 -1.51
C LEU A 22 -4.73 3.30 -1.07
N THR A 23 -6.01 3.55 -0.80
CA THR A 23 -6.93 2.50 -0.35
C THR A 23 -7.71 1.86 -1.49
N ALA A 24 -7.62 2.38 -2.70
CA ALA A 24 -8.26 1.81 -3.88
C ALA A 24 -7.35 0.75 -4.50
N PHE A 25 -7.24 -0.42 -3.84
CA PHE A 25 -6.31 -1.47 -4.25
C PHE A 25 -6.58 -1.99 -5.66
N GLU A 26 -7.83 -1.97 -6.12
CA GLU A 26 -8.20 -2.38 -7.47
C GLU A 26 -7.58 -1.48 -8.55
N ARG A 27 -7.07 -0.31 -8.18
CA ARG A 27 -6.43 0.64 -9.10
C ARG A 27 -4.91 0.63 -8.99
N PHE A 28 -4.34 -0.33 -8.29
CA PHE A 28 -2.88 -0.40 -8.10
C PHE A 28 -2.10 -0.44 -9.42
N GLY A 29 -2.66 -1.05 -10.47
CA GLY A 29 -2.00 -1.08 -11.76
C GLY A 29 -1.75 0.29 -12.40
N GLU A 30 -2.43 1.33 -11.93
CA GLU A 30 -2.29 2.68 -12.45
C GLU A 30 -1.04 3.40 -11.94
N TRP A 31 -0.55 3.03 -10.74
CA TRP A 31 0.59 3.72 -10.12
C TRP A 31 1.64 2.79 -9.54
N GLN A 32 1.39 1.49 -9.53
CA GLN A 32 2.35 0.48 -9.14
C GLN A 32 2.53 -0.52 -10.27
N GLY A 33 3.66 -1.20 -10.31
CA GLY A 33 3.92 -2.26 -11.29
C GLY A 33 3.20 -3.57 -10.98
N ALA A 34 2.15 -3.53 -10.19
CA ALA A 34 1.39 -4.71 -9.77
C ALA A 34 -0.07 -4.57 -10.18
N GLU A 35 -0.65 -5.66 -10.69
CA GLU A 35 -2.03 -5.71 -11.12
C GLU A 35 -2.89 -6.32 -10.01
N PHE A 36 -4.02 -5.68 -9.72
CA PHE A 36 -4.98 -6.20 -8.75
C PHE A 36 -5.67 -7.44 -9.30
N ILE A 37 -5.73 -8.50 -8.49
CA ILE A 37 -6.42 -9.74 -8.84
C ILE A 37 -7.74 -9.85 -8.06
N SER A 38 -7.66 -9.84 -6.72
CA SER A 38 -8.84 -9.98 -5.89
C SER A 38 -8.55 -9.53 -4.47
N ALA A 39 -9.60 -9.34 -3.67
CA ALA A 39 -9.51 -9.05 -2.25
C ALA A 39 -10.43 -10.00 -1.48
N ASP A 40 -9.98 -10.48 -0.34
CA ASP A 40 -10.75 -11.38 0.52
C ASP A 40 -10.68 -10.90 1.98
N PRO A 41 -11.79 -10.43 2.53
CA PRO A 41 -13.09 -10.20 1.91
C PRO A 41 -13.04 -9.02 0.93
N PRO A 42 -13.92 -8.99 -0.10
CA PRO A 42 -13.97 -7.86 -1.01
C PRO A 42 -14.55 -6.62 -0.33
N GLY A 43 -14.33 -5.47 -0.94
CA GLY A 43 -14.86 -4.20 -0.44
C GLY A 43 -13.77 -3.28 0.09
N PRO A 44 -14.16 -2.24 0.85
CA PRO A 44 -13.21 -1.27 1.40
C PRO A 44 -12.12 -1.91 2.26
N VAL A 45 -11.00 -1.22 2.38
CA VAL A 45 -9.87 -1.68 3.19
C VAL A 45 -10.31 -1.89 4.64
N LYS A 46 -9.92 -3.03 5.22
CA LYS A 46 -10.25 -3.37 6.61
C LYS A 46 -9.24 -4.34 7.19
N PRO A 47 -9.08 -4.39 8.52
CA PRO A 47 -8.19 -5.37 9.15
C PRO A 47 -8.58 -6.81 8.80
N GLY A 48 -7.58 -7.64 8.58
CA GLY A 48 -7.78 -9.04 8.21
C GLY A 48 -8.00 -9.30 6.74
N GLN A 49 -8.10 -8.25 5.93
CA GLN A 49 -8.28 -8.39 4.50
C GLN A 49 -6.97 -8.80 3.83
N ILE A 50 -7.06 -9.66 2.82
CA ILE A 50 -5.92 -10.07 2.01
C ILE A 50 -6.14 -9.60 0.58
N ILE A 51 -5.18 -8.85 0.05
CA ILE A 51 -5.21 -8.32 -1.31
C ILE A 51 -4.26 -9.14 -2.16
N TYR A 52 -4.77 -9.74 -3.22
CA TYR A 52 -3.97 -10.56 -4.15
C TYR A 52 -3.60 -9.72 -5.37
N LEU A 53 -2.31 -9.68 -5.67
CA LEU A 53 -1.75 -8.91 -6.76
C LEU A 53 -0.87 -9.80 -7.64
N SER A 54 -0.65 -9.36 -8.88
CA SER A 54 0.31 -9.97 -9.79
C SER A 54 1.35 -8.92 -10.15
N ALA A 55 2.58 -9.13 -9.74
CA ALA A 55 3.68 -8.22 -10.04
C ALA A 55 4.48 -8.72 -11.22
N ARG A 56 4.86 -7.83 -12.13
CA ARG A 56 5.69 -8.18 -13.28
C ARG A 56 7.13 -7.81 -13.00
N SER A 57 8.00 -8.80 -13.05
CA SER A 57 9.45 -8.62 -12.85
C SER A 57 10.21 -9.70 -13.58
N LEU A 58 11.37 -9.35 -14.15
CA LEU A 58 12.27 -10.26 -14.86
C LEU A 58 11.54 -11.06 -15.96
N GLY A 59 10.61 -10.42 -16.68
CA GLY A 59 9.86 -11.04 -17.76
C GLY A 59 8.81 -12.04 -17.32
N ARG A 60 8.52 -12.12 -16.03
CA ARG A 60 7.55 -13.06 -15.46
C ARG A 60 6.55 -12.34 -14.58
N ARG A 61 5.40 -12.99 -14.36
CA ARG A 61 4.42 -12.56 -13.36
C ARG A 61 4.63 -13.35 -12.08
N TRP A 62 4.63 -12.63 -10.95
CA TRP A 62 4.83 -13.21 -9.63
C TRP A 62 3.62 -12.93 -8.76
N PRO A 63 3.13 -13.92 -8.01
CA PRO A 63 2.07 -13.68 -7.04
C PRO A 63 2.61 -12.86 -5.87
N VAL A 64 1.88 -11.82 -5.51
CA VAL A 64 2.17 -10.99 -4.34
C VAL A 64 0.84 -10.80 -3.62
N TRP A 65 0.84 -10.89 -2.29
CA TRP A 65 -0.36 -10.57 -1.55
C TRP A 65 -0.03 -9.68 -0.37
N ILE A 66 -0.99 -8.83 -0.03
CA ILE A 66 -0.86 -7.87 1.07
C ILE A 66 -1.88 -8.24 2.13
N GLU A 67 -1.41 -8.44 3.34
CA GLU A 67 -2.26 -8.66 4.49
C GLU A 67 -2.44 -7.34 5.23
N ILE A 68 -3.69 -6.90 5.37
CA ILE A 68 -4.01 -5.67 6.11
C ILE A 68 -4.07 -6.02 7.60
N ILE A 69 -3.13 -5.52 8.39
CA ILE A 69 -3.05 -5.80 9.82
C ILE A 69 -3.97 -4.84 10.58
N ALA A 70 -3.85 -3.54 10.30
CA ALA A 70 -4.64 -2.51 10.94
C ALA A 70 -4.78 -1.32 10.00
N VAL A 71 -5.86 -0.59 10.15
CA VAL A 71 -6.13 0.60 9.35
C VAL A 71 -6.84 1.63 10.23
N ASP A 72 -6.41 2.88 10.12
CA ASP A 72 -7.03 4.00 10.81
C ASP A 72 -7.39 5.09 9.80
N PRO A 73 -8.65 5.14 9.34
CA PRO A 73 -9.05 6.15 8.37
C PRO A 73 -9.04 7.57 8.92
N GLN A 74 -9.18 7.72 10.23
CA GLN A 74 -9.22 9.03 10.87
C GLN A 74 -7.83 9.67 10.90
N ASP A 75 -6.83 8.90 11.35
CA ASP A 75 -5.43 9.36 11.40
C ASP A 75 -4.67 9.01 10.12
N ARG A 76 -5.29 8.31 9.21
CA ARG A 76 -4.79 7.97 7.87
C ARG A 76 -3.47 7.23 7.91
N TRP A 77 -3.49 6.03 8.51
CA TRP A 77 -2.37 5.11 8.44
C TRP A 77 -2.86 3.68 8.21
N ILE A 78 -2.00 2.87 7.64
CA ILE A 78 -2.26 1.46 7.37
C ILE A 78 -1.05 0.66 7.78
N ASP A 79 -1.26 -0.39 8.59
CA ASP A 79 -0.25 -1.41 8.87
C ASP A 79 -0.51 -2.60 7.97
N LEU A 80 0.51 -3.05 7.26
CA LEU A 80 0.35 -4.15 6.34
C LEU A 80 1.61 -5.04 6.28
N ARG A 81 1.41 -6.28 5.83
CA ARG A 81 2.48 -7.20 5.50
C ARG A 81 2.41 -7.52 4.02
N VAL A 82 3.51 -7.29 3.32
CA VAL A 82 3.61 -7.62 1.90
C VAL A 82 4.34 -8.93 1.77
N HIS A 83 3.65 -9.94 1.20
CA HIS A 83 4.21 -11.25 0.96
C HIS A 83 4.64 -11.32 -0.50
N VAL A 84 5.94 -11.45 -0.72
CA VAL A 84 6.52 -11.58 -2.05
C VAL A 84 7.06 -13.00 -2.24
N PRO A 85 7.42 -13.40 -3.48
CA PRO A 85 7.94 -14.75 -3.73
C PRO A 85 9.15 -15.11 -2.85
N PHE A 86 9.41 -16.41 -2.71
CA PHE A 86 10.52 -16.97 -1.95
C PHE A 86 10.41 -16.81 -0.43
N GLY A 87 9.18 -16.64 0.07
CA GLY A 87 8.94 -16.57 1.51
C GLY A 87 9.36 -15.26 2.15
N VAL A 88 9.60 -14.22 1.37
CA VAL A 88 9.97 -12.91 1.90
C VAL A 88 8.72 -12.15 2.33
N VAL A 89 8.73 -11.62 3.55
CA VAL A 89 7.63 -10.85 4.10
C VAL A 89 8.16 -9.51 4.58
N ASN A 90 7.57 -8.43 4.09
CA ASN A 90 7.89 -7.08 4.53
C ASN A 90 6.74 -6.50 5.33
N HIS A 91 7.04 -6.05 6.56
CA HIS A 91 6.07 -5.37 7.39
C HIS A 91 6.25 -3.86 7.16
N GLU A 92 5.19 -3.19 6.75
CA GLU A 92 5.23 -1.77 6.43
C GLU A 92 4.08 -1.02 7.09
N ARG A 93 4.35 0.22 7.46
CA ARG A 93 3.30 1.15 7.88
C ARG A 93 3.31 2.34 6.95
N VAL A 94 2.17 2.61 6.34
CA VAL A 94 1.97 3.78 5.49
C VAL A 94 1.29 4.85 6.31
N THR A 95 1.88 6.03 6.38
CA THR A 95 1.32 7.17 7.12
C THR A 95 1.20 8.38 6.21
N LEU A 96 0.15 9.17 6.43
CA LEU A 96 -0.08 10.44 5.72
C LEU A 96 -0.07 11.57 6.72
N ALA A 97 0.63 12.65 6.40
CA ALA A 97 0.64 13.87 7.20
C ALA A 97 0.41 15.08 6.30
N GLU A 98 -0.40 16.02 6.76
CA GLU A 98 -0.64 17.24 6.02
C GLU A 98 0.58 18.17 6.09
N THR A 99 0.96 18.75 4.95
CA THR A 99 2.03 19.73 4.89
C THR A 99 1.49 21.13 5.14
N LYS A 100 2.41 22.09 5.34
CA LYS A 100 2.02 23.49 5.58
C LYS A 100 1.28 24.10 4.39
N GLU A 101 1.53 23.61 3.19
CA GLU A 101 0.89 24.08 1.96
C GLU A 101 -0.42 23.36 1.65
N GLY A 102 -0.91 22.51 2.56
CA GLY A 102 -2.15 21.76 2.35
C GLY A 102 -1.99 20.49 1.52
N GLY A 103 -0.76 20.11 1.20
CA GLY A 103 -0.47 18.84 0.52
C GLY A 103 -0.28 17.70 1.52
N THR A 104 0.38 16.64 1.08
CA THR A 104 0.54 15.43 1.88
C THR A 104 1.97 14.91 1.85
N LEU A 105 2.49 14.56 3.01
CA LEU A 105 3.70 13.77 3.16
C LEU A 105 3.30 12.31 3.36
N VAL A 106 3.70 11.44 2.44
CA VAL A 106 3.46 10.01 2.50
C VAL A 106 4.75 9.32 2.95
N ARG A 107 4.67 8.50 3.99
CA ARG A 107 5.81 7.72 4.47
C ARG A 107 5.48 6.24 4.48
N PHE A 108 6.46 5.44 4.05
CA PHE A 108 6.45 3.99 4.12
C PHE A 108 7.56 3.56 5.08
N ASN A 109 7.19 3.01 6.21
CA ASN A 109 8.17 2.57 7.22
C ASN A 109 8.33 1.06 7.24
#